data_fce825b0c2a3c2836de2fbd69ab1e3c7
#
_entry.id   fce825b0c2a3c2836de2fbd69ab1e3c7
#
_cell.length_a   1.000
_cell.length_b   1.000
_cell.length_c   1.000
_cell.angle_alpha   90.00
_cell.angle_beta   90.00
_cell.angle_gamma   90.00
#
_symmetry.space_group_name_H-M   'P 1'
#
loop_
_entity.id
_entity.type
_entity.pdbx_description
1 polymer ?
#
loop_
_entity_poly.entity_id
_entity_poly.type
_entity_poly.pdbx_seq_one_letter_code
_entity_poly.pdbx_strand_id
1 'polypeptide(L)'
;MRAAQPKAGPHKRCRMRVFLTGATGFIGSFLVPELANAGHHVVGLSRSDAGAEALARAGAEVFRGDVNDLDRLRTAAEGADGVIHAAFNHDFSNLRKHSEEDAKVIETLGEVLAGSDRPLVITSGTGLARSKTGGPAVETDHHVSSAEFPRAASEEAADILIAKGVRVIVMRLPQVHDTRRQGRITWHIQTARQQGRVAYVGEGRNRVAAVHVSDAVRLYRLALEKGRAGARYNAVGEEGVALRDIAEVIGAGLRIPVESITLEEAPEYFGWMAHLVTLDLAASSALTRQELGWNPSGPDLLTDLRNMDYGVA
;
A
#
# COMPACT_ATOMS: atom_id res chain seq x y z
N MET A 1 -7.17 52.33 -1.27
CA MET A 1 -7.66 51.34 -2.28
C MET A 1 -6.94 50.03 -2.05
N ARG A 2 -7.63 49.02 -1.49
CA ARG A 2 -7.08 47.65 -1.33
C ARG A 2 -7.35 46.90 -2.64
N ALA A 3 -6.28 46.46 -3.31
CA ALA A 3 -6.39 45.62 -4.48
C ALA A 3 -7.01 44.26 -4.09
N ALA A 4 -8.10 43.89 -4.74
CA ALA A 4 -8.75 42.60 -4.58
C ALA A 4 -7.85 41.49 -5.18
N GLN A 5 -7.48 40.51 -4.36
CA GLN A 5 -6.82 39.30 -4.84
C GLN A 5 -7.81 38.52 -5.73
N PRO A 6 -7.36 37.98 -6.88
CA PRO A 6 -8.22 37.17 -7.73
C PRO A 6 -8.61 35.89 -6.99
N LYS A 7 -9.91 35.63 -6.87
CA LYS A 7 -10.45 34.34 -6.40
C LYS A 7 -9.97 33.27 -7.36
N ALA A 8 -9.19 32.29 -6.86
CA ALA A 8 -8.85 31.08 -7.59
C ALA A 8 -10.16 30.38 -8.00
N GLY A 9 -10.43 30.33 -9.30
CA GLY A 9 -11.56 29.59 -9.84
C GLY A 9 -11.42 28.10 -9.55
N PRO A 10 -12.52 27.30 -9.62
CA PRO A 10 -12.45 25.87 -9.39
C PRO A 10 -11.47 25.27 -10.39
N HIS A 11 -10.39 24.65 -9.90
CA HIS A 11 -9.47 23.89 -10.71
C HIS A 11 -10.30 22.85 -11.50
N LYS A 12 -10.34 22.97 -12.83
CA LYS A 12 -10.87 21.93 -13.70
C LYS A 12 -10.10 20.65 -13.34
N ARG A 13 -10.75 19.70 -12.67
CA ARG A 13 -10.19 18.37 -12.44
C ARG A 13 -9.86 17.80 -13.83
N CYS A 14 -8.58 17.58 -14.10
CA CYS A 14 -8.16 17.00 -15.37
C CYS A 14 -8.60 15.53 -15.36
N ARG A 15 -9.54 15.18 -16.24
CA ARG A 15 -9.97 13.80 -16.43
C ARG A 15 -8.83 13.03 -17.09
N MET A 16 -8.34 11.99 -16.42
CA MET A 16 -7.22 11.15 -16.89
C MET A 16 -7.73 9.76 -17.26
N ARG A 17 -7.11 9.17 -18.28
CA ARG A 17 -7.16 7.73 -18.53
C ARG A 17 -6.07 7.07 -17.69
N VAL A 18 -6.45 6.31 -16.66
CA VAL A 18 -5.54 5.75 -15.67
C VAL A 18 -5.41 4.25 -15.86
N PHE A 19 -4.21 3.78 -16.20
CA PHE A 19 -3.91 2.35 -16.22
C PHE A 19 -3.58 1.89 -14.80
N LEU A 20 -4.31 0.87 -14.32
CA LEU A 20 -4.21 0.34 -12.96
C LEU A 20 -3.87 -1.14 -12.99
N THR A 21 -2.70 -1.51 -12.50
CA THR A 21 -2.39 -2.91 -12.17
C THR A 21 -2.85 -3.24 -10.76
N GLY A 22 -3.12 -4.52 -10.49
CA GLY A 22 -3.66 -4.92 -9.19
C GLY A 22 -5.11 -4.47 -8.95
N ALA A 23 -5.83 -4.08 -10.00
CA ALA A 23 -7.18 -3.53 -9.94
C ALA A 23 -8.22 -4.46 -9.28
N THR A 24 -8.01 -5.77 -9.31
CA THR A 24 -8.88 -6.78 -8.69
C THR A 24 -8.44 -7.18 -7.28
N GLY A 25 -7.33 -6.64 -6.79
CA GLY A 25 -6.82 -6.89 -5.44
C GLY A 25 -7.59 -6.15 -4.34
N PHE A 26 -7.16 -6.30 -3.09
CA PHE A 26 -7.80 -5.63 -1.95
C PHE A 26 -7.88 -4.12 -2.16
N ILE A 27 -6.76 -3.44 -2.32
CA ILE A 27 -6.70 -1.99 -2.50
C ILE A 27 -7.31 -1.58 -3.85
N GLY A 28 -7.00 -2.33 -4.92
CA GLY A 28 -7.47 -2.04 -6.27
C GLY A 28 -8.99 -2.01 -6.39
N SER A 29 -9.70 -2.92 -5.69
CA SER A 29 -11.16 -2.97 -5.70
C SER A 29 -11.83 -1.73 -5.09
N PHE A 30 -11.15 -1.01 -4.21
CA PHE A 30 -11.58 0.29 -3.67
C PHE A 30 -11.05 1.46 -4.51
N LEU A 31 -9.88 1.29 -5.14
CA LEU A 31 -9.25 2.34 -5.93
C LEU A 31 -10.00 2.60 -7.25
N VAL A 32 -10.53 1.54 -7.89
CA VAL A 32 -11.35 1.68 -9.11
C VAL A 32 -12.53 2.63 -8.90
N PRO A 33 -13.44 2.43 -7.93
CA PRO A 33 -14.53 3.37 -7.71
C PRO A 33 -14.06 4.74 -7.22
N GLU A 34 -12.99 4.85 -6.43
CA GLU A 34 -12.44 6.16 -6.00
C GLU A 34 -12.01 6.99 -7.20
N LEU A 35 -11.28 6.42 -8.15
CA LEU A 35 -10.85 7.10 -9.36
C LEU A 35 -12.02 7.43 -10.28
N ALA A 36 -12.96 6.49 -10.49
CA ALA A 36 -14.14 6.70 -11.33
C ALA A 36 -15.04 7.82 -10.78
N ASN A 37 -15.27 7.85 -9.47
CA ASN A 37 -16.05 8.91 -8.79
C ASN A 37 -15.36 10.28 -8.87
N ALA A 38 -14.04 10.31 -8.98
CA ALA A 38 -13.29 11.55 -9.24
C ALA A 38 -13.35 11.99 -10.70
N GLY A 39 -13.94 11.19 -11.61
CA GLY A 39 -14.13 11.49 -13.02
C GLY A 39 -13.04 10.93 -13.92
N HIS A 40 -12.10 10.13 -13.41
CA HIS A 40 -11.09 9.46 -14.23
C HIS A 40 -11.67 8.26 -14.97
N HIS A 41 -11.08 7.93 -16.11
CA HIS A 41 -11.37 6.71 -16.86
C HIS A 41 -10.36 5.63 -16.46
N VAL A 42 -10.83 4.59 -15.77
CA VAL A 42 -9.95 3.53 -15.25
C VAL A 42 -9.85 2.39 -16.25
N VAL A 43 -8.61 2.00 -16.57
CA VAL A 43 -8.27 0.80 -17.34
C VAL A 43 -7.61 -0.19 -16.41
N GLY A 44 -8.36 -1.21 -15.99
CA GLY A 44 -7.91 -2.19 -15.00
C GLY A 44 -7.30 -3.44 -15.65
N LEU A 45 -6.08 -3.80 -15.24
CA LEU A 45 -5.46 -5.06 -15.66
C LEU A 45 -6.13 -6.24 -14.96
N SER A 46 -6.56 -7.25 -15.74
CA SER A 46 -7.09 -8.51 -15.21
C SER A 46 -6.64 -9.72 -16.02
N ARG A 47 -6.14 -10.76 -15.32
CA ARG A 47 -5.76 -12.03 -15.91
C ARG A 47 -6.90 -13.06 -15.98
N SER A 48 -7.91 -12.95 -15.10
CA SER A 48 -9.02 -13.92 -15.00
C SER A 48 -10.34 -13.33 -15.48
N ASP A 49 -11.27 -14.20 -15.90
CA ASP A 49 -12.61 -13.80 -16.34
C ASP A 49 -13.41 -13.21 -15.18
N ALA A 50 -13.37 -13.82 -14.01
CA ALA A 50 -14.02 -13.30 -12.81
C ALA A 50 -13.52 -11.90 -12.43
N GLY A 51 -12.21 -11.66 -12.55
CA GLY A 51 -11.63 -10.33 -12.35
C GLY A 51 -12.08 -9.32 -13.39
N ALA A 52 -12.15 -9.71 -14.66
CA ALA A 52 -12.64 -8.88 -15.76
C ALA A 52 -14.10 -8.46 -15.53
N GLU A 53 -14.96 -9.41 -15.15
CA GLU A 53 -16.36 -9.13 -14.82
C GLU A 53 -16.50 -8.19 -13.61
N ALA A 54 -15.67 -8.38 -12.58
CA ALA A 54 -15.66 -7.50 -11.41
C ALA A 54 -15.28 -6.07 -11.77
N LEU A 55 -14.27 -5.88 -12.62
CA LEU A 55 -13.86 -4.57 -13.12
C LEU A 55 -14.94 -3.91 -13.97
N ALA A 56 -15.56 -4.65 -14.89
CA ALA A 56 -16.66 -4.14 -15.72
C ALA A 56 -17.85 -3.69 -14.85
N ARG A 57 -18.22 -4.49 -13.83
CA ARG A 57 -19.26 -4.10 -12.86
C ARG A 57 -18.91 -2.84 -12.06
N ALA A 58 -17.62 -2.64 -11.78
CA ALA A 58 -17.13 -1.44 -11.10
C ALA A 58 -16.99 -0.21 -12.05
N GLY A 59 -17.36 -0.35 -13.33
CA GLY A 59 -17.30 0.73 -14.31
C GLY A 59 -15.92 0.99 -14.91
N ALA A 60 -14.96 0.07 -14.75
CA ALA A 60 -13.66 0.17 -15.38
C ALA A 60 -13.64 -0.51 -16.74
N GLU A 61 -12.84 0.02 -17.65
CA GLU A 61 -12.43 -0.67 -18.86
C GLU A 61 -11.49 -1.82 -18.49
N VAL A 62 -11.69 -2.97 -19.13
CA VAL A 62 -10.87 -4.16 -18.84
C VAL A 62 -9.74 -4.29 -19.84
N PHE A 63 -8.51 -4.32 -19.35
CA PHE A 63 -7.34 -4.72 -20.12
C PHE A 63 -6.94 -6.15 -19.72
N ARG A 64 -7.04 -7.09 -20.67
CA ARG A 64 -6.70 -8.51 -20.40
C ARG A 64 -5.20 -8.72 -20.49
N GLY A 65 -4.61 -9.31 -19.45
CA GLY A 65 -3.18 -9.61 -19.43
C GLY A 65 -2.70 -10.01 -18.04
N ASP A 66 -1.47 -10.52 -17.96
CA ASP A 66 -0.75 -10.76 -16.72
C ASP A 66 0.22 -9.62 -16.45
N VAL A 67 0.51 -9.34 -15.18
CA VAL A 67 1.46 -8.30 -14.76
C VAL A 67 2.89 -8.60 -15.21
N ASN A 68 3.22 -9.86 -15.48
CA ASN A 68 4.53 -10.29 -15.96
C ASN A 68 4.64 -10.26 -17.49
N ASP A 69 3.57 -9.97 -18.22
CA ASP A 69 3.59 -9.75 -19.68
C ASP A 69 3.98 -8.29 -19.98
N LEU A 70 5.29 -8.04 -20.03
CA LEU A 70 5.84 -6.69 -20.12
C LEU A 70 5.42 -5.97 -21.41
N ASP A 71 5.25 -6.69 -22.53
CA ASP A 71 4.84 -6.08 -23.83
C ASP A 71 3.38 -5.59 -23.74
N ARG A 72 2.51 -6.35 -23.10
CA ARG A 72 1.13 -5.92 -22.85
C ARG A 72 1.07 -4.74 -21.89
N LEU A 73 1.94 -4.69 -20.89
CA LEU A 73 2.04 -3.53 -19.98
C LEU A 73 2.48 -2.28 -20.72
N ARG A 74 3.46 -2.38 -21.65
CA ARG A 74 3.88 -1.26 -22.51
C ARG A 74 2.69 -0.72 -23.29
N THR A 75 1.98 -1.59 -23.99
CA THR A 75 0.79 -1.21 -24.78
C THR A 75 -0.28 -0.50 -23.94
N ALA A 76 -0.55 -0.99 -22.73
CA ALA A 76 -1.55 -0.38 -21.84
C ALA A 76 -1.10 1.00 -21.32
N ALA A 77 0.19 1.13 -20.97
CA ALA A 77 0.76 2.37 -20.45
C ALA A 77 0.90 3.46 -21.53
N GLU A 78 1.15 3.09 -22.79
CA GLU A 78 1.19 4.03 -23.94
C GLU A 78 -0.10 4.82 -24.07
N GLY A 79 -1.25 4.15 -23.91
CA GLY A 79 -2.57 4.76 -24.02
C GLY A 79 -3.08 5.44 -22.74
N ALA A 80 -2.27 5.57 -21.70
CA ALA A 80 -2.68 6.12 -20.39
C ALA A 80 -2.12 7.54 -20.16
N ASP A 81 -2.90 8.39 -19.50
CA ASP A 81 -2.47 9.70 -18.99
C ASP A 81 -1.70 9.60 -17.67
N GLY A 82 -1.80 8.46 -16.99
CA GLY A 82 -1.08 8.13 -15.77
C GLY A 82 -1.23 6.66 -15.40
N VAL A 83 -0.29 6.15 -14.64
CA VAL A 83 -0.24 4.73 -14.25
C VAL A 83 -0.20 4.61 -12.74
N ILE A 84 -0.99 3.68 -12.20
CA ILE A 84 -0.88 3.23 -10.81
C ILE A 84 -0.50 1.75 -10.81
N HIS A 85 0.65 1.43 -10.25
CA HIS A 85 1.11 0.07 -10.07
C HIS A 85 0.86 -0.38 -8.62
N ALA A 86 -0.26 -1.08 -8.41
CA ALA A 86 -0.69 -1.60 -7.12
C ALA A 86 -0.71 -3.14 -7.06
N ALA A 87 -0.21 -3.81 -8.11
CA ALA A 87 -0.04 -5.26 -8.10
C ALA A 87 1.23 -5.65 -7.35
N PHE A 88 1.17 -6.72 -6.57
CA PHE A 88 2.33 -7.41 -6.02
C PHE A 88 1.96 -8.87 -5.75
N ASN A 89 2.89 -9.80 -5.97
CA ASN A 89 2.69 -11.20 -5.63
C ASN A 89 3.07 -11.42 -4.15
N HIS A 90 2.08 -11.72 -3.32
CA HIS A 90 2.23 -11.94 -1.87
C HIS A 90 2.58 -13.39 -1.50
N ASP A 91 3.17 -14.16 -2.41
CA ASP A 91 3.83 -15.42 -2.05
C ASP A 91 5.21 -15.13 -1.46
N PHE A 92 5.26 -15.06 -0.13
CA PHE A 92 6.49 -14.76 0.61
C PHE A 92 7.52 -15.89 0.60
N SER A 93 7.15 -17.09 0.14
CA SER A 93 8.12 -18.20 -0.03
C SER A 93 9.18 -17.89 -1.10
N ASN A 94 8.83 -17.01 -2.06
CA ASN A 94 9.69 -16.57 -3.16
C ASN A 94 9.83 -15.04 -3.23
N LEU A 95 9.86 -14.38 -2.07
CA LEU A 95 9.83 -12.90 -1.96
C LEU A 95 10.90 -12.22 -2.84
N ARG A 96 12.14 -12.76 -2.90
CA ARG A 96 13.20 -12.17 -3.74
C ARG A 96 12.83 -12.17 -5.21
N LYS A 97 12.40 -13.31 -5.75
CA LYS A 97 11.98 -13.44 -7.14
C LYS A 97 10.84 -12.47 -7.47
N HIS A 98 9.80 -12.44 -6.64
CA HIS A 98 8.65 -11.57 -6.87
C HIS A 98 8.99 -10.08 -6.74
N SER A 99 9.95 -9.72 -5.91
CA SER A 99 10.45 -8.34 -5.82
C SER A 99 11.26 -7.92 -7.04
N GLU A 100 12.07 -8.83 -7.61
CA GLU A 100 12.81 -8.61 -8.85
C GLU A 100 11.87 -8.51 -10.07
N GLU A 101 10.80 -9.33 -10.10
CA GLU A 101 9.74 -9.24 -11.12
C GLU A 101 9.00 -7.91 -11.03
N ASP A 102 8.65 -7.47 -9.82
CA ASP A 102 8.00 -6.17 -9.56
C ASP A 102 8.88 -4.98 -10.01
N ALA A 103 10.18 -5.04 -9.73
CA ALA A 103 11.13 -4.02 -10.19
C ALA A 103 11.16 -3.91 -11.71
N LYS A 104 11.17 -5.03 -12.45
CA LYS A 104 11.11 -5.06 -13.92
C LYS A 104 9.81 -4.46 -14.47
N VAL A 105 8.68 -4.72 -13.80
CA VAL A 105 7.40 -4.10 -14.15
C VAL A 105 7.46 -2.59 -13.99
N ILE A 106 8.00 -2.10 -12.86
CA ILE A 106 8.16 -0.67 -12.57
C ILE A 106 9.06 -0.01 -13.63
N GLU A 107 10.21 -0.62 -13.92
CA GLU A 107 11.13 -0.14 -14.95
C GLU A 107 10.44 -0.05 -16.32
N THR A 108 9.71 -1.10 -16.73
CA THR A 108 8.98 -1.15 -18.00
C THR A 108 7.93 -0.06 -18.10
N LEU A 109 7.13 0.15 -17.06
CA LEU A 109 6.12 1.21 -17.03
C LEU A 109 6.76 2.60 -17.06
N GLY A 110 7.87 2.79 -16.33
CA GLY A 110 8.60 4.04 -16.31
C GLY A 110 9.25 4.39 -17.64
N GLU A 111 9.80 3.40 -18.36
CA GLU A 111 10.36 3.61 -19.71
C GLU A 111 9.33 4.15 -20.70
N VAL A 112 8.09 3.64 -20.67
CA VAL A 112 6.98 4.13 -21.50
C VAL A 112 6.60 5.57 -21.18
N LEU A 113 6.72 5.96 -19.91
CA LEU A 113 6.35 7.31 -19.48
C LEU A 113 7.50 8.32 -19.58
N ALA A 114 8.72 7.85 -19.91
CA ALA A 114 9.90 8.71 -20.04
C ALA A 114 9.68 9.83 -21.06
N GLY A 115 10.25 11.01 -20.77
CA GLY A 115 10.10 12.19 -21.64
C GLY A 115 8.72 12.85 -21.59
N SER A 116 7.83 12.42 -20.68
CA SER A 116 6.51 13.03 -20.46
C SER A 116 6.31 13.40 -18.98
N ASP A 117 5.30 14.25 -18.71
CA ASP A 117 4.90 14.60 -17.32
C ASP A 117 3.81 13.67 -16.78
N ARG A 118 3.60 12.51 -17.43
CA ARG A 118 2.63 11.51 -16.99
C ARG A 118 3.09 10.83 -15.70
N PRO A 119 2.27 10.79 -14.62
CA PRO A 119 2.67 10.20 -13.35
C PRO A 119 2.68 8.67 -13.40
N LEU A 120 3.69 8.09 -12.77
CA LEU A 120 3.75 6.69 -12.36
C LEU A 120 3.69 6.62 -10.83
N VAL A 121 2.57 6.17 -10.28
CA VAL A 121 2.45 5.92 -8.83
C VAL A 121 2.74 4.45 -8.57
N ILE A 122 3.82 4.15 -7.87
CA ILE A 122 4.18 2.78 -7.47
C ILE A 122 3.85 2.52 -6.01
N THR A 123 3.65 1.25 -5.67
CA THR A 123 3.36 0.79 -4.31
C THR A 123 4.60 0.24 -3.62
N SER A 124 4.87 0.74 -2.43
CA SER A 124 5.92 0.29 -1.52
C SER A 124 5.35 0.12 -0.10
N GLY A 125 6.20 -0.01 0.90
CA GLY A 125 5.80 -0.17 2.31
C GLY A 125 6.54 0.78 3.25
N THR A 126 5.84 1.31 4.27
CA THR A 126 6.46 2.15 5.31
C THR A 126 7.56 1.41 6.08
N GLY A 127 7.44 0.09 6.23
CA GLY A 127 8.44 -0.75 6.89
C GLY A 127 9.78 -0.87 6.16
N LEU A 128 9.91 -0.33 4.93
CA LEU A 128 11.17 -0.25 4.21
C LEU A 128 11.99 1.00 4.57
N ALA A 129 11.34 2.04 5.07
CA ALA A 129 12.02 3.25 5.52
C ALA A 129 12.70 3.00 6.88
N ARG A 130 13.89 3.54 7.06
CA ARG A 130 14.63 3.47 8.33
C ARG A 130 14.75 4.84 8.96
N SER A 131 14.08 4.99 10.10
CA SER A 131 14.23 6.21 10.91
C SER A 131 15.66 6.35 11.40
N LYS A 132 16.25 7.50 11.14
CA LYS A 132 17.60 7.86 11.63
C LYS A 132 17.62 8.28 13.09
N THR A 133 16.45 8.60 13.65
CA THR A 133 16.31 9.18 15.01
C THR A 133 15.78 8.16 16.02
N GLY A 134 15.43 6.93 15.59
CA GLY A 134 14.79 5.93 16.43
C GLY A 134 13.31 6.19 16.71
N GLY A 135 12.73 7.26 16.14
CA GLY A 135 11.29 7.55 16.16
C GLY A 135 10.55 6.90 14.98
N PRO A 136 9.26 7.28 14.75
CA PRO A 136 8.52 6.85 13.58
C PRO A 136 9.24 7.20 12.27
N ALA A 137 9.22 6.29 11.30
CA ALA A 137 9.78 6.55 9.97
C ALA A 137 9.00 7.66 9.26
N VAL A 138 9.70 8.58 8.60
CA VAL A 138 9.09 9.70 7.88
C VAL A 138 9.32 9.58 6.37
N GLU A 139 8.63 10.41 5.59
CA GLU A 139 8.66 10.35 4.11
C GLU A 139 10.05 10.59 3.53
N THR A 140 10.88 11.35 4.23
CA THR A 140 12.26 11.67 3.80
C THR A 140 13.31 10.62 4.21
N ASP A 141 12.91 9.62 4.98
CA ASP A 141 13.79 8.50 5.31
C ASP A 141 14.01 7.61 4.09
N HIS A 142 15.27 7.22 3.88
CA HIS A 142 15.62 6.31 2.80
C HIS A 142 15.12 4.89 3.10
N HIS A 143 14.81 4.17 2.03
CA HIS A 143 14.55 2.74 2.12
C HIS A 143 15.84 1.95 2.38
N VAL A 144 15.70 0.76 2.92
CA VAL A 144 16.79 -0.23 2.99
C VAL A 144 17.15 -0.72 1.60
N SER A 145 18.28 -1.40 1.46
CA SER A 145 18.64 -2.03 0.19
C SER A 145 17.85 -3.34 -0.04
N SER A 146 17.70 -3.73 -1.31
CA SER A 146 17.13 -5.04 -1.68
C SER A 146 17.98 -6.22 -1.22
N ALA A 147 19.26 -5.99 -0.93
CA ALA A 147 20.14 -6.99 -0.31
C ALA A 147 19.74 -7.26 1.15
N GLU A 148 19.32 -6.22 1.89
CA GLU A 148 18.82 -6.32 3.27
C GLU A 148 17.38 -6.86 3.30
N PHE A 149 16.49 -6.28 2.50
CA PHE A 149 15.12 -6.74 2.39
C PHE A 149 14.63 -6.69 0.93
N PRO A 150 14.37 -7.85 0.29
CA PRO A 150 14.12 -7.95 -1.15
C PRO A 150 13.05 -7.00 -1.69
N ARG A 151 12.00 -6.71 -0.92
CA ARG A 151 10.90 -5.82 -1.33
C ARG A 151 11.36 -4.39 -1.66
N ALA A 152 12.54 -3.98 -1.19
CA ALA A 152 13.12 -2.68 -1.49
C ALA A 152 13.50 -2.50 -2.97
N ALA A 153 13.62 -3.59 -3.74
CA ALA A 153 13.89 -3.54 -5.18
C ALA A 153 12.90 -2.63 -5.96
N SER A 154 11.66 -2.51 -5.49
CA SER A 154 10.66 -1.62 -6.09
C SER A 154 11.01 -0.13 -5.90
N GLU A 155 11.55 0.27 -4.73
CA GLU A 155 12.00 1.65 -4.52
C GLU A 155 13.34 1.91 -5.21
N GLU A 156 14.24 0.91 -5.31
CA GLU A 156 15.47 1.02 -6.10
C GLU A 156 15.17 1.25 -7.59
N ALA A 157 14.20 0.51 -8.17
CA ALA A 157 13.73 0.74 -9.54
C ALA A 157 13.12 2.16 -9.71
N ALA A 158 12.36 2.61 -8.72
CA ALA A 158 11.84 3.98 -8.72
C ALA A 158 12.96 5.03 -8.71
N ASP A 159 14.00 4.84 -7.89
CA ASP A 159 15.14 5.76 -7.82
C ASP A 159 15.91 5.87 -9.15
N ILE A 160 16.09 4.75 -9.84
CA ILE A 160 16.69 4.73 -11.19
C ILE A 160 15.84 5.54 -12.17
N LEU A 161 14.52 5.39 -12.15
CA LEU A 161 13.61 6.13 -13.04
C LEU A 161 13.56 7.61 -12.69
N ILE A 162 13.54 7.97 -11.40
CA ILE A 162 13.58 9.35 -10.91
C ILE A 162 14.86 10.03 -11.38
N ALA A 163 16.01 9.35 -11.29
CA ALA A 163 17.29 9.87 -11.78
C ALA A 163 17.31 10.10 -13.31
N LYS A 164 16.46 9.35 -14.06
CA LYS A 164 16.24 9.54 -15.50
C LYS A 164 15.19 10.61 -15.83
N GLY A 165 14.64 11.30 -14.83
CA GLY A 165 13.63 12.36 -15.00
C GLY A 165 12.20 11.88 -15.20
N VAL A 166 11.90 10.60 -14.94
CA VAL A 166 10.52 10.08 -14.97
C VAL A 166 9.76 10.59 -13.76
N ARG A 167 8.50 11.02 -13.93
CA ARG A 167 7.63 11.45 -12.84
C ARG A 167 7.11 10.25 -12.05
N VAL A 168 7.98 9.63 -11.26
CA VAL A 168 7.62 8.55 -10.33
C VAL A 168 7.22 9.13 -8.98
N ILE A 169 6.19 8.54 -8.38
CA ILE A 169 5.70 8.84 -7.03
C ILE A 169 5.62 7.51 -6.28
N VAL A 170 6.24 7.43 -5.12
CA VAL A 170 6.25 6.21 -4.31
C VAL A 170 5.19 6.32 -3.22
N MET A 171 4.21 5.41 -3.26
CA MET A 171 3.20 5.26 -2.22
C MET A 171 3.64 4.19 -1.22
N ARG A 172 4.06 4.60 -0.02
CA ARG A 172 4.42 3.70 1.07
C ARG A 172 3.20 3.38 1.92
N LEU A 173 2.77 2.14 1.86
CA LEU A 173 1.63 1.63 2.62
C LEU A 173 2.09 1.07 3.97
N PRO A 174 1.38 1.38 5.06
CA PRO A 174 1.48 0.67 6.33
C PRO A 174 0.61 -0.59 6.32
N GLN A 175 0.12 -1.00 7.48
CA GLN A 175 -0.96 -1.98 7.61
C GLN A 175 -2.27 -1.38 7.06
N VAL A 176 -2.69 -1.82 5.86
CA VAL A 176 -3.98 -1.42 5.28
C VAL A 176 -5.07 -2.38 5.74
N HIS A 177 -6.22 -1.84 6.16
CA HIS A 177 -7.29 -2.64 6.78
C HIS A 177 -8.71 -2.17 6.40
N ASP A 178 -9.66 -3.04 6.58
CA ASP A 178 -11.10 -2.83 6.73
C ASP A 178 -11.67 -3.95 7.62
N THR A 179 -12.98 -3.99 7.85
CA THR A 179 -13.63 -5.05 8.66
C THR A 179 -13.59 -6.44 8.02
N ARG A 180 -13.12 -6.60 6.78
CA ARG A 180 -13.08 -7.89 6.06
C ARG A 180 -11.66 -8.36 5.78
N ARG A 181 -10.72 -7.43 5.55
CA ARG A 181 -9.35 -7.72 5.15
C ARG A 181 -8.38 -6.92 5.99
N GLN A 182 -7.42 -7.60 6.57
CA GLN A 182 -6.50 -7.04 7.55
C GLN A 182 -5.05 -7.03 7.05
N GLY A 183 -4.85 -7.02 5.73
CA GLY A 183 -3.51 -7.02 5.18
C GLY A 183 -2.63 -8.09 5.84
N ARG A 184 -1.47 -7.69 6.36
CA ARG A 184 -0.53 -8.59 7.04
C ARG A 184 -1.09 -9.22 8.32
N ILE A 185 -1.98 -8.55 9.04
CA ILE A 185 -2.59 -9.09 10.27
C ILE A 185 -3.46 -10.31 9.97
N THR A 186 -3.92 -10.48 8.72
CA THR A 186 -4.65 -11.70 8.31
C THR A 186 -3.83 -12.97 8.61
N TRP A 187 -2.51 -12.95 8.37
CA TRP A 187 -1.63 -14.10 8.71
C TRP A 187 -1.50 -14.29 10.22
N HIS A 188 -1.43 -13.21 10.99
CA HIS A 188 -1.43 -13.32 12.46
C HIS A 188 -2.72 -14.01 12.97
N ILE A 189 -3.88 -13.62 12.43
CA ILE A 189 -5.17 -14.26 12.73
C ILE A 189 -5.17 -15.74 12.33
N GLN A 190 -4.65 -16.06 11.15
CA GLN A 190 -4.56 -17.45 10.66
C GLN A 190 -3.65 -18.31 11.53
N THR A 191 -2.46 -17.79 11.89
CA THR A 191 -1.53 -18.45 12.80
C THR A 191 -2.18 -18.68 14.17
N ALA A 192 -2.85 -17.67 14.72
CA ALA A 192 -3.55 -17.79 15.99
C ALA A 192 -4.63 -18.88 16.00
N ARG A 193 -5.39 -19.00 14.89
CA ARG A 193 -6.37 -20.10 14.72
C ARG A 193 -5.72 -21.48 14.70
N GLN A 194 -4.60 -21.61 14.00
CA GLN A 194 -3.86 -22.88 13.87
C GLN A 194 -3.23 -23.30 15.20
N GLN A 195 -2.73 -22.32 15.97
CA GLN A 195 -2.05 -22.54 17.25
C GLN A 195 -3.02 -22.60 18.45
N GLY A 196 -4.28 -22.21 18.29
CA GLY A 196 -5.29 -22.14 19.37
C GLY A 196 -4.99 -21.05 20.42
N ARG A 197 -4.08 -20.14 20.14
CA ARG A 197 -3.70 -18.99 20.98
C ARG A 197 -3.20 -17.85 20.13
N VAL A 198 -3.27 -16.62 20.64
CA VAL A 198 -2.62 -15.45 20.01
C VAL A 198 -1.35 -15.13 20.77
N ALA A 199 -0.23 -14.91 20.07
CA ALA A 199 1.01 -14.53 20.71
C ALA A 199 1.49 -13.14 20.28
N TYR A 200 2.22 -12.47 21.18
CA TYR A 200 3.07 -11.33 20.91
C TYR A 200 4.42 -11.51 21.63
N VAL A 201 5.48 -10.84 21.13
CA VAL A 201 6.84 -11.04 21.66
C VAL A 201 7.12 -10.07 22.80
N GLY A 202 7.61 -10.57 23.94
CA GLY A 202 8.03 -9.79 25.09
C GLY A 202 6.89 -8.94 25.66
N GLU A 203 7.07 -7.62 25.78
CA GLU A 203 6.02 -6.73 26.26
C GLU A 203 5.01 -6.32 25.17
N GLY A 204 5.26 -6.66 23.92
CA GLY A 204 4.40 -6.32 22.77
C GLY A 204 4.26 -4.82 22.50
N ARG A 205 5.23 -4.00 22.94
CA ARG A 205 5.21 -2.53 22.76
C ARG A 205 5.64 -2.07 21.40
N ASN A 206 6.25 -2.94 20.61
CA ASN A 206 6.57 -2.63 19.22
C ASN A 206 5.29 -2.41 18.41
N ARG A 207 5.34 -1.44 17.49
CA ARG A 207 4.15 -0.87 16.86
C ARG A 207 4.12 -1.15 15.36
N VAL A 208 2.94 -1.10 14.80
CA VAL A 208 2.72 -1.04 13.36
C VAL A 208 1.89 0.19 13.02
N ALA A 209 2.33 0.96 12.02
CA ALA A 209 1.50 2.02 11.47
C ALA A 209 0.33 1.40 10.68
N ALA A 210 -0.81 2.10 10.64
CA ALA A 210 -2.01 1.58 9.99
C ALA A 210 -2.77 2.65 9.19
N VAL A 211 -3.62 2.19 8.27
CA VAL A 211 -4.54 3.05 7.53
C VAL A 211 -5.77 2.26 7.06
N HIS A 212 -6.94 2.84 7.22
CA HIS A 212 -8.15 2.29 6.61
C HIS A 212 -8.08 2.39 5.08
N VAL A 213 -8.56 1.36 4.38
CA VAL A 213 -8.44 1.25 2.91
C VAL A 213 -9.02 2.45 2.16
N SER A 214 -10.13 3.04 2.65
CA SER A 214 -10.74 4.23 2.02
C SER A 214 -9.82 5.45 2.03
N ASP A 215 -9.02 5.62 3.08
CA ASP A 215 -8.05 6.70 3.18
C ASP A 215 -6.83 6.45 2.30
N ALA A 216 -6.37 5.19 2.23
CA ALA A 216 -5.28 4.79 1.35
C ALA A 216 -5.61 5.07 -0.13
N VAL A 217 -6.79 4.67 -0.61
CA VAL A 217 -7.16 4.89 -2.03
C VAL A 217 -7.38 6.36 -2.35
N ARG A 218 -7.90 7.15 -1.41
CA ARG A 218 -7.98 8.60 -1.55
C ARG A 218 -6.60 9.24 -1.70
N LEU A 219 -5.60 8.74 -0.95
CA LEU A 219 -4.22 9.20 -1.09
C LEU A 219 -3.61 8.82 -2.45
N TYR A 220 -3.85 7.61 -2.96
CA TYR A 220 -3.42 7.23 -4.31
C TYR A 220 -3.94 8.20 -5.37
N ARG A 221 -5.23 8.56 -5.30
CA ARG A 221 -5.82 9.54 -6.20
C ARG A 221 -5.16 10.91 -6.07
N LEU A 222 -4.97 11.40 -4.85
CA LEU A 222 -4.30 12.68 -4.62
C LEU A 222 -2.84 12.67 -5.13
N ALA A 223 -2.12 11.57 -4.93
CA ALA A 223 -0.76 11.41 -5.42
C ALA A 223 -0.71 11.41 -6.96
N LEU A 224 -1.64 10.71 -7.61
CA LEU A 224 -1.77 10.72 -9.08
C LEU A 224 -2.04 12.12 -9.61
N GLU A 225 -3.00 12.86 -9.01
CA GLU A 225 -3.44 14.18 -9.47
C GLU A 225 -2.42 15.29 -9.18
N LYS A 226 -1.73 15.25 -8.03
CA LYS A 226 -0.98 16.38 -7.48
C LYS A 226 0.41 16.02 -6.97
N GLY A 227 0.75 14.73 -6.91
CA GLY A 227 2.00 14.27 -6.34
C GLY A 227 3.21 14.85 -7.09
N ARG A 228 4.21 15.26 -6.32
CA ARG A 228 5.47 15.79 -6.83
C ARG A 228 6.34 14.64 -7.37
N ALA A 229 6.99 14.87 -8.51
CA ALA A 229 7.96 13.93 -9.05
C ALA A 229 9.04 13.59 -8.00
N GLY A 230 9.36 12.32 -7.85
CA GLY A 230 10.33 11.81 -6.88
C GLY A 230 9.85 11.79 -5.43
N ALA A 231 8.62 12.23 -5.15
CA ALA A 231 8.09 12.20 -3.78
C ALA A 231 7.80 10.79 -3.30
N ARG A 232 8.01 10.59 -2.00
CA ARG A 232 7.52 9.45 -1.25
C ARG A 232 6.40 9.93 -0.34
N TYR A 233 5.26 9.26 -0.36
CA TYR A 233 4.11 9.57 0.49
C TYR A 233 3.80 8.38 1.39
N ASN A 234 3.72 8.63 2.69
CA ASN A 234 3.36 7.63 3.68
C ASN A 234 1.84 7.64 3.89
N ALA A 235 1.15 6.54 3.53
CA ALA A 235 -0.29 6.41 3.69
C ALA A 235 -0.67 6.06 5.15
N VAL A 236 -0.22 6.87 6.12
CA VAL A 236 -0.36 6.57 7.54
C VAL A 236 -1.52 7.34 8.17
N GLY A 237 -2.58 6.61 8.55
CA GLY A 237 -3.70 7.14 9.34
C GLY A 237 -3.39 7.16 10.82
N GLU A 238 -2.78 6.07 11.31
CA GLU A 238 -2.33 5.86 12.69
C GLU A 238 -0.82 5.59 12.71
N GLU A 239 -0.06 6.37 13.44
CA GLU A 239 1.41 6.31 13.43
C GLU A 239 1.98 5.02 14.02
N GLY A 240 1.25 4.38 14.95
CA GLY A 240 1.69 3.14 15.55
C GLY A 240 0.69 2.54 16.52
N VAL A 241 0.23 1.33 16.23
CA VAL A 241 -0.63 0.51 17.10
C VAL A 241 0.22 -0.61 17.67
N ALA A 242 0.21 -0.80 19.00
CA ALA A 242 1.04 -1.80 19.68
C ALA A 242 0.60 -3.22 19.30
N LEU A 243 1.56 -4.12 19.07
CA LEU A 243 1.23 -5.51 18.72
C LEU A 243 0.49 -6.25 19.84
N ARG A 244 0.72 -5.89 21.09
CA ARG A 244 -0.06 -6.41 22.22
C ARG A 244 -1.54 -6.07 22.09
N ASP A 245 -1.87 -4.80 21.81
CA ASP A 245 -3.26 -4.36 21.68
C ASP A 245 -3.97 -5.07 20.53
N ILE A 246 -3.25 -5.26 19.41
CA ILE A 246 -3.73 -6.03 18.26
C ILE A 246 -4.00 -7.49 18.67
N ALA A 247 -3.06 -8.12 19.38
CA ALA A 247 -3.20 -9.50 19.85
C ALA A 247 -4.38 -9.66 20.80
N GLU A 248 -4.59 -8.72 21.72
CA GLU A 248 -5.71 -8.73 22.67
C GLU A 248 -7.06 -8.65 21.94
N VAL A 249 -7.19 -7.80 20.93
CA VAL A 249 -8.42 -7.71 20.12
C VAL A 249 -8.65 -8.97 19.31
N ILE A 250 -7.61 -9.54 18.69
CA ILE A 250 -7.71 -10.81 17.95
C ILE A 250 -8.13 -11.95 18.89
N GLY A 251 -7.52 -12.04 20.07
CA GLY A 251 -7.84 -13.06 21.06
C GLY A 251 -9.28 -13.00 21.53
N ALA A 252 -9.78 -11.80 21.79
CA ALA A 252 -11.19 -11.56 22.12
C ALA A 252 -12.12 -11.98 20.98
N GLY A 253 -11.79 -11.62 19.72
CA GLY A 253 -12.56 -11.96 18.54
C GLY A 253 -12.60 -13.46 18.24
N LEU A 254 -11.47 -14.16 18.41
CA LEU A 254 -11.36 -15.61 18.23
C LEU A 254 -11.80 -16.43 19.46
N ARG A 255 -11.97 -15.79 20.62
CA ARG A 255 -12.26 -16.45 21.94
C ARG A 255 -11.18 -17.45 22.34
N ILE A 256 -9.91 -17.10 22.13
CA ILE A 256 -8.73 -17.91 22.49
C ILE A 256 -7.77 -17.09 23.37
N PRO A 257 -6.90 -17.75 24.18
CA PRO A 257 -5.97 -17.06 25.05
C PRO A 257 -4.96 -16.20 24.28
N VAL A 258 -4.49 -15.15 24.95
CA VAL A 258 -3.43 -14.26 24.47
C VAL A 258 -2.21 -14.43 25.38
N GLU A 259 -1.05 -14.64 24.81
CA GLU A 259 0.17 -14.96 25.54
C GLU A 259 1.36 -14.13 25.06
N SER A 260 2.21 -13.74 26.00
CA SER A 260 3.54 -13.23 25.70
C SER A 260 4.48 -14.41 25.47
N ILE A 261 5.24 -14.38 24.39
CA ILE A 261 6.30 -15.35 24.09
C ILE A 261 7.67 -14.66 24.06
N THR A 262 8.73 -15.43 24.23
CA THR A 262 10.09 -14.93 24.11
C THR A 262 10.50 -14.70 22.66
N LEU A 263 11.62 -14.01 22.45
CA LEU A 263 12.20 -13.82 21.10
C LEU A 263 12.65 -15.16 20.50
N GLU A 264 13.11 -16.07 21.32
CA GLU A 264 13.57 -17.40 20.93
C GLU A 264 12.41 -18.30 20.44
N GLU A 265 11.21 -18.11 21.00
CA GLU A 265 9.99 -18.85 20.62
C GLU A 265 9.32 -18.26 19.36
N ALA A 266 9.64 -17.00 19.00
CA ALA A 266 9.00 -16.32 17.88
C ALA A 266 9.11 -17.07 16.53
N PRO A 267 10.25 -17.68 16.14
CA PRO A 267 10.34 -18.45 14.89
C PRO A 267 9.42 -19.67 14.84
N GLU A 268 9.23 -20.37 15.96
CA GLU A 268 8.34 -21.52 16.04
C GLU A 268 6.88 -21.12 15.88
N TYR A 269 6.47 -20.01 16.52
CA TYR A 269 5.09 -19.55 16.46
C TYR A 269 4.75 -18.81 15.17
N PHE A 270 5.59 -17.84 14.75
CA PHE A 270 5.32 -16.93 13.64
C PHE A 270 5.89 -17.36 12.30
N GLY A 271 6.80 -18.35 12.28
CA GLY A 271 7.45 -18.80 11.06
C GLY A 271 8.17 -17.65 10.33
N TRP A 272 7.87 -17.45 9.05
CA TRP A 272 8.47 -16.41 8.22
C TRP A 272 8.23 -14.98 8.73
N MET A 273 7.17 -14.75 9.51
CA MET A 273 6.86 -13.43 10.08
C MET A 273 7.68 -13.09 11.34
N ALA A 274 8.42 -14.06 11.92
CA ALA A 274 9.10 -13.89 13.20
C ALA A 274 9.95 -12.62 13.27
N HIS A 275 10.71 -12.32 12.21
CA HIS A 275 11.51 -11.11 12.14
C HIS A 275 10.64 -9.84 12.11
N LEU A 276 9.53 -9.86 11.34
CA LEU A 276 8.68 -8.67 11.17
C LEU A 276 7.90 -8.30 12.44
N VAL A 277 7.47 -9.31 13.21
CA VAL A 277 6.71 -9.07 14.46
C VAL A 277 7.57 -8.55 15.61
N THR A 278 8.89 -8.53 15.46
CA THR A 278 9.81 -7.97 16.46
C THR A 278 10.22 -6.53 16.18
N LEU A 279 9.94 -6.02 14.96
CA LEU A 279 10.30 -4.66 14.56
C LEU A 279 9.28 -3.64 15.06
N ASP A 280 9.75 -2.47 15.48
CA ASP A 280 8.90 -1.28 15.62
C ASP A 280 8.75 -0.62 14.25
N LEU A 281 7.57 -0.69 13.67
CA LEU A 281 7.23 -0.23 12.32
C LEU A 281 6.30 0.99 12.37
N ALA A 282 6.47 1.83 13.39
CA ALA A 282 5.79 3.11 13.48
C ALA A 282 6.25 4.04 12.34
N ALA A 283 5.32 4.78 11.75
CA ALA A 283 5.61 5.73 10.67
C ALA A 283 4.67 6.93 10.74
N SER A 284 5.14 8.09 10.26
CA SER A 284 4.38 9.33 10.21
C SER A 284 3.99 9.69 8.78
N SER A 285 2.89 10.43 8.63
CA SER A 285 2.42 11.00 7.37
C SER A 285 2.35 12.54 7.39
N ALA A 286 3.12 13.17 8.26
CA ALA A 286 3.04 14.62 8.47
C ALA A 286 3.31 15.41 7.18
N LEU A 287 4.36 15.05 6.43
CA LEU A 287 4.69 15.68 5.16
C LEU A 287 3.66 15.36 4.07
N THR A 288 3.19 14.12 4.01
CA THR A 288 2.11 13.69 3.10
C THR A 288 0.85 14.53 3.29
N ARG A 289 0.42 14.72 4.54
CA ARG A 289 -0.75 15.54 4.90
C ARG A 289 -0.56 16.99 4.48
N GLN A 290 0.61 17.55 4.75
CA GLN A 290 0.95 18.92 4.42
C GLN A 290 0.97 19.16 2.89
N GLU A 291 1.65 18.29 2.12
CA GLU A 291 1.82 18.49 0.67
C GLU A 291 0.53 18.23 -0.12
N LEU A 292 -0.22 17.20 0.22
CA LEU A 292 -1.39 16.77 -0.55
C LEU A 292 -2.73 17.24 0.02
N GLY A 293 -2.75 17.82 1.22
CA GLY A 293 -3.98 18.14 1.94
C GLY A 293 -4.77 16.87 2.30
N TRP A 294 -4.07 15.74 2.45
CA TRP A 294 -4.68 14.48 2.81
C TRP A 294 -5.03 14.43 4.30
N ASN A 295 -6.28 14.12 4.61
CA ASN A 295 -6.75 13.99 5.98
C ASN A 295 -7.47 12.66 6.15
N PRO A 296 -6.80 11.62 6.71
CA PRO A 296 -7.42 10.32 6.97
C PRO A 296 -8.54 10.47 8.01
N SER A 297 -9.65 9.79 7.77
CA SER A 297 -10.86 9.87 8.60
C SER A 297 -11.61 8.54 8.69
N GLY A 298 -11.06 7.46 8.13
CA GLY A 298 -11.60 6.12 8.25
C GLY A 298 -11.48 5.58 9.69
N PRO A 299 -12.15 4.47 10.00
CA PRO A 299 -12.01 3.78 11.27
C PRO A 299 -10.54 3.45 11.61
N ASP A 300 -10.21 3.40 12.90
CA ASP A 300 -8.92 2.90 13.35
C ASP A 300 -8.83 1.37 13.24
N LEU A 301 -7.59 0.86 13.26
CA LEU A 301 -7.30 -0.57 13.10
C LEU A 301 -7.99 -1.43 14.15
N LEU A 302 -7.94 -1.03 15.42
CA LEU A 302 -8.52 -1.82 16.50
C LEU A 302 -10.05 -1.82 16.41
N THR A 303 -10.66 -0.74 15.94
CA THR A 303 -12.10 -0.67 15.67
C THR A 303 -12.51 -1.65 14.57
N ASP A 304 -11.78 -1.69 13.46
CA ASP A 304 -12.07 -2.66 12.39
C ASP A 304 -11.85 -4.10 12.83
N LEU A 305 -10.80 -4.37 13.61
CA LEU A 305 -10.57 -5.70 14.18
C LEU A 305 -11.70 -6.11 15.14
N ARG A 306 -12.21 -5.22 15.98
CA ARG A 306 -13.35 -5.52 16.87
C ARG A 306 -14.64 -5.83 16.10
N ASN A 307 -14.84 -5.17 14.96
CA ASN A 307 -16.03 -5.32 14.10
C ASN A 307 -15.85 -6.38 13.00
N MET A 308 -14.71 -7.03 12.95
CA MET A 308 -14.43 -8.09 11.99
C MET A 308 -15.25 -9.35 12.30
N ASP A 309 -15.79 -10.00 11.27
CA ASP A 309 -16.35 -11.34 11.40
C ASP A 309 -15.21 -12.38 11.45
N TYR A 310 -14.98 -12.91 12.63
CA TYR A 310 -13.99 -13.97 12.84
C TYR A 310 -14.52 -15.37 12.48
N GLY A 311 -15.80 -15.52 12.09
CA GLY A 311 -16.40 -16.82 11.76
C GLY A 311 -16.38 -17.81 12.94
N VAL A 312 -16.44 -17.32 14.18
CA VAL A 312 -16.53 -18.12 15.39
C VAL A 312 -18.00 -18.22 15.75
N ALA A 313 -18.55 -19.43 15.65
CA ALA A 313 -19.94 -19.72 16.05
C ALA A 313 -20.07 -19.76 17.58
#